data_a27d3dad219ba96ac712dc3855b203f7
#
_entry.id   a27d3dad219ba96ac712dc3855b203f7
#
_cell.length_a   1.000
_cell.length_b   1.000
_cell.length_c   1.000
_cell.angle_alpha   90.00
_cell.angle_beta   90.00
_cell.angle_gamma   90.00
#
_symmetry.space_group_name_H-M   'P 1'
#
loop_
_entity.id
_entity.type
_entity.pdbx_description
1 polymer ?
#
loop_
_entity_poly.entity_id
_entity_poly.type
_entity_poly.pdbx_seq_one_letter_code
_entity_poly.pdbx_strand_id
1 'polypeptide(L)'
;MKKVAVIWSSPNKDGLTASAKEQIAGGLKDAGVEVQEIHLNEKKIEHCRACGNGWGTCNKLGTCVIQDDFAEIYQTIRDADGVVWVSAVYWSDMTECFKAFFDRLRRCDATHNHSLADKRCVLIACAGGTGRGTLECLTQLERGLTHMGMRAYDRIPVVRYNRDYILPALYEAGKTYAERLENGFNMYY
;
A
#
# COMPACT_ATOMS: atom_id res chain seq x y z
N MET A 1 -10.08 16.91 -8.73
CA MET A 1 -10.34 16.04 -7.54
C MET A 1 -9.18 15.08 -7.45
N LYS A 2 -8.51 15.01 -6.30
CA LYS A 2 -7.40 14.09 -6.06
C LYS A 2 -7.88 12.65 -6.02
N LYS A 3 -7.03 11.70 -6.44
CA LYS A 3 -7.28 10.27 -6.43
C LYS A 3 -6.31 9.55 -5.49
N VAL A 4 -6.82 8.66 -4.66
CA VAL A 4 -6.00 7.83 -3.78
C VAL A 4 -6.33 6.36 -3.99
N ALA A 5 -5.31 5.56 -4.27
CA ALA A 5 -5.42 4.11 -4.27
C ALA A 5 -5.24 3.57 -2.85
N VAL A 6 -6.24 2.85 -2.33
CA VAL A 6 -6.16 2.15 -1.05
C VAL A 6 -5.98 0.66 -1.33
N ILE A 7 -4.74 0.20 -1.21
CA ILE A 7 -4.35 -1.20 -1.48
C ILE A 7 -4.29 -1.93 -0.16
N TRP A 8 -5.09 -2.97 -0.01
CA TRP A 8 -5.13 -3.70 1.25
C TRP A 8 -5.15 -5.21 1.09
N SER A 9 -4.65 -5.91 2.10
CA SER A 9 -4.58 -7.36 2.10
C SER A 9 -4.81 -7.93 3.50
N SER A 10 -5.83 -8.75 3.60
CA SER A 10 -6.19 -9.61 4.70
C SER A 10 -7.18 -10.66 4.19
N PRO A 11 -7.04 -11.95 4.50
CA PRO A 11 -8.06 -12.93 4.15
C PRO A 11 -9.37 -12.70 4.92
N ASN A 12 -9.31 -12.02 6.07
CA ASN A 12 -10.49 -11.66 6.87
C ASN A 12 -11.02 -10.28 6.45
N LYS A 13 -12.25 -10.27 5.94
CA LYS A 13 -12.90 -9.08 5.36
C LYS A 13 -13.58 -8.17 6.39
N ASP A 14 -13.76 -8.62 7.61
CA ASP A 14 -14.44 -7.92 8.71
C ASP A 14 -13.58 -7.76 9.97
N GLY A 15 -12.27 -8.04 9.85
CA GLY A 15 -11.33 -7.95 10.94
C GLY A 15 -10.68 -6.58 11.11
N LEU A 16 -9.67 -6.52 11.97
CA LEU A 16 -8.93 -5.31 12.33
C LEU A 16 -8.36 -4.57 11.10
N THR A 17 -7.83 -5.32 10.12
CA THR A 17 -7.26 -4.74 8.90
C THR A 17 -8.34 -4.07 8.03
N ALA A 18 -9.50 -4.72 7.90
CA ALA A 18 -10.64 -4.15 7.18
C ALA A 18 -11.14 -2.88 7.88
N SER A 19 -11.31 -2.91 9.20
CA SER A 19 -11.71 -1.72 9.98
C SER A 19 -10.70 -0.57 9.84
N ALA A 20 -9.40 -0.85 9.87
CA ALA A 20 -8.37 0.16 9.67
C ALA A 20 -8.44 0.79 8.26
N LYS A 21 -8.61 -0.06 7.24
CA LYS A 21 -8.83 0.38 5.85
C LYS A 21 -10.07 1.27 5.72
N GLU A 22 -11.19 0.86 6.33
CA GLU A 22 -12.45 1.61 6.29
C GLU A 22 -12.33 3.00 6.90
N GLN A 23 -11.65 3.12 8.04
CA GLN A 23 -11.46 4.40 8.72
C GLN A 23 -10.67 5.38 7.86
N ILE A 24 -9.50 4.99 7.36
CA ILE A 24 -8.70 5.89 6.55
C ILE A 24 -9.36 6.23 5.21
N ALA A 25 -10.02 5.25 4.58
CA ALA A 25 -10.79 5.48 3.35
C ALA A 25 -11.99 6.41 3.58
N GLY A 26 -12.66 6.29 4.73
CA GLY A 26 -13.73 7.19 5.14
C GLY A 26 -13.26 8.64 5.27
N GLY A 27 -12.15 8.86 6.00
CA GLY A 27 -11.56 10.19 6.14
C GLY A 27 -11.16 10.83 4.81
N LEU A 28 -10.59 10.03 3.89
CA LEU A 28 -10.27 10.49 2.52
C LEU A 28 -11.52 10.90 1.74
N LYS A 29 -12.58 10.07 1.76
CA LYS A 29 -13.84 10.33 1.05
C LYS A 29 -14.53 11.59 1.57
N ASP A 30 -14.59 11.75 2.90
CA ASP A 30 -15.21 12.92 3.52
C ASP A 30 -14.41 14.22 3.27
N ALA A 31 -13.11 14.10 3.00
CA ALA A 31 -12.28 15.21 2.54
C ALA A 31 -12.35 15.45 1.00
N GLY A 32 -13.26 14.79 0.28
CA GLY A 32 -13.51 15.01 -1.15
C GLY A 32 -12.51 14.33 -2.10
N VAL A 33 -11.80 13.30 -1.63
CA VAL A 33 -10.88 12.51 -2.46
C VAL A 33 -11.61 11.35 -3.13
N GLU A 34 -11.33 11.10 -4.40
CA GLU A 34 -11.76 9.87 -5.09
C GLU A 34 -10.91 8.70 -4.57
N VAL A 35 -11.55 7.73 -3.90
CA VAL A 35 -10.88 6.57 -3.33
C VAL A 35 -11.12 5.34 -4.18
N GLN A 36 -10.03 4.73 -4.67
CA GLN A 36 -10.04 3.45 -5.37
C GLN A 36 -9.54 2.35 -4.44
N GLU A 37 -10.46 1.55 -3.92
CA GLU A 37 -10.15 0.46 -2.99
C GLU A 37 -9.84 -0.84 -3.74
N ILE A 38 -8.70 -1.47 -3.43
CA ILE A 38 -8.27 -2.73 -4.02
C ILE A 38 -7.95 -3.74 -2.92
N HIS A 39 -8.74 -4.81 -2.85
CA HIS A 39 -8.52 -5.93 -1.95
C HIS A 39 -7.70 -7.00 -2.66
N LEU A 40 -6.41 -7.11 -2.34
CA LEU A 40 -5.50 -8.01 -3.04
C LEU A 40 -5.88 -9.49 -2.92
N ASN A 41 -6.50 -9.90 -1.80
CA ASN A 41 -6.95 -11.29 -1.61
C ASN A 41 -8.14 -11.69 -2.52
N GLU A 42 -8.82 -10.73 -3.13
CA GLU A 42 -9.89 -10.97 -4.11
C GLU A 42 -9.40 -10.90 -5.56
N LYS A 43 -8.12 -10.63 -5.75
CA LYS A 43 -7.49 -10.49 -7.06
C LYS A 43 -6.68 -11.74 -7.41
N LYS A 44 -6.66 -12.07 -8.69
CA LYS A 44 -5.77 -13.11 -9.21
C LYS A 44 -4.37 -12.53 -9.38
N ILE A 45 -3.48 -12.82 -8.46
CA ILE A 45 -2.10 -12.35 -8.47
C ILE A 45 -1.16 -13.53 -8.29
N GLU A 46 -0.48 -13.91 -9.36
CA GLU A 46 0.53 -14.97 -9.33
C GLU A 46 1.86 -14.48 -8.77
N HIS A 47 2.64 -15.41 -8.24
CA HIS A 47 4.00 -15.13 -7.79
C HIS A 47 4.93 -14.79 -8.96
N CYS A 48 5.98 -14.03 -8.67
CA CYS A 48 7.03 -13.74 -9.65
C CYS A 48 7.72 -15.04 -10.11
N ARG A 49 7.79 -15.27 -11.42
CA ARG A 49 8.42 -16.46 -12.00
C ARG A 49 9.91 -16.30 -12.32
N ALA A 50 10.52 -15.17 -11.94
CA ALA A 50 11.92 -14.86 -12.23
C ALA A 50 12.34 -15.12 -13.69
N CYS A 51 11.52 -14.70 -14.64
CA CYS A 51 11.67 -14.97 -16.07
C CYS A 51 13.04 -14.53 -16.60
N GLY A 52 13.56 -15.21 -17.65
CA GLY A 52 14.76 -14.80 -18.39
C GLY A 52 15.99 -14.63 -17.49
N ASN A 53 16.35 -15.65 -16.72
CA ASN A 53 17.47 -15.59 -15.75
C ASN A 53 17.32 -14.53 -14.65
N GLY A 54 16.09 -14.32 -14.21
CA GLY A 54 15.76 -13.40 -13.12
C GLY A 54 15.13 -12.10 -13.56
N TRP A 55 15.31 -11.67 -14.79
CA TRP A 55 14.76 -10.42 -15.32
C TRP A 55 14.18 -10.61 -16.73
N GLY A 56 12.87 -10.42 -16.87
CA GLY A 56 12.17 -10.49 -18.16
C GLY A 56 11.78 -9.10 -18.66
N THR A 57 10.55 -8.98 -19.19
CA THR A 57 10.00 -7.71 -19.69
C THR A 57 9.87 -6.64 -18.63
N CYS A 58 9.77 -7.02 -17.34
CA CYS A 58 9.73 -6.08 -16.23
C CYS A 58 10.91 -5.11 -16.23
N ASN A 59 12.14 -5.60 -16.55
CA ASN A 59 13.32 -4.75 -16.63
C ASN A 59 13.36 -3.89 -17.91
N LYS A 60 12.91 -4.47 -19.04
CA LYS A 60 13.03 -3.82 -20.35
C LYS A 60 11.88 -2.88 -20.68
N LEU A 61 10.68 -3.26 -20.27
CA LEU A 61 9.43 -2.61 -20.67
C LEU A 61 8.57 -2.12 -19.48
N GLY A 62 8.99 -2.38 -18.23
CA GLY A 62 8.19 -2.07 -17.05
C GLY A 62 6.90 -2.91 -16.93
N THR A 63 6.79 -4.02 -17.68
CA THR A 63 5.58 -4.85 -17.72
C THR A 63 5.88 -6.28 -17.32
N CYS A 64 4.95 -6.95 -16.65
CA CYS A 64 5.06 -8.35 -16.32
C CYS A 64 4.50 -9.23 -17.44
N VAL A 65 5.13 -10.38 -17.71
CA VAL A 65 4.64 -11.35 -18.70
C VAL A 65 3.41 -12.13 -18.23
N ILE A 66 3.16 -12.15 -16.92
CA ILE A 66 2.02 -12.86 -16.34
C ILE A 66 0.75 -12.04 -16.57
N GLN A 67 -0.22 -12.67 -17.22
CA GLN A 67 -1.51 -12.06 -17.54
C GLN A 67 -2.50 -12.37 -16.42
N ASP A 68 -2.60 -11.45 -15.47
CA ASP A 68 -3.48 -11.48 -14.31
C ASP A 68 -3.82 -10.05 -13.87
N ASP A 69 -4.48 -9.86 -12.73
CA ASP A 69 -4.94 -8.55 -12.25
C ASP A 69 -3.80 -7.57 -11.89
N PHE A 70 -2.55 -8.02 -11.89
CA PHE A 70 -1.40 -7.18 -11.52
C PHE A 70 -1.29 -5.92 -12.39
N ALA A 71 -1.46 -6.04 -13.71
CA ALA A 71 -1.25 -4.91 -14.63
C ALA A 71 -2.27 -3.78 -14.39
N GLU A 72 -3.54 -4.14 -14.17
CA GLU A 72 -4.62 -3.20 -13.86
C GLU A 72 -4.37 -2.48 -12.54
N ILE A 73 -3.99 -3.24 -11.50
CA ILE A 73 -3.69 -2.66 -10.17
C ILE A 73 -2.48 -1.72 -10.25
N TYR A 74 -1.43 -2.11 -10.97
CA TYR A 74 -0.26 -1.26 -11.16
C TYR A 74 -0.63 0.04 -11.90
N GLN A 75 -1.49 -0.04 -12.91
CA GLN A 75 -1.98 1.16 -13.61
C GLN A 75 -2.76 2.07 -12.65
N THR A 76 -3.67 1.53 -11.85
CA THR A 76 -4.42 2.28 -10.83
C THR A 76 -3.49 3.04 -9.88
N ILE A 77 -2.40 2.40 -9.42
CA ILE A 77 -1.42 3.04 -8.55
C ILE A 77 -0.67 4.18 -9.27
N ARG A 78 -0.36 3.99 -10.55
CA ARG A 78 0.29 5.04 -11.37
C ARG A 78 -0.59 6.26 -11.55
N ASP A 79 -1.89 6.06 -11.75
CA ASP A 79 -2.86 7.12 -12.00
C ASP A 79 -3.30 7.86 -10.73
N ALA A 80 -3.04 7.29 -9.56
CA ALA A 80 -3.37 7.90 -8.27
C ALA A 80 -2.38 9.02 -7.90
N ASP A 81 -2.86 10.08 -7.23
CA ASP A 81 -2.03 11.14 -6.64
C ASP A 81 -1.30 10.67 -5.37
N GLY A 82 -1.88 9.70 -4.66
CA GLY A 82 -1.32 9.12 -3.45
C GLY A 82 -1.75 7.68 -3.25
N VAL A 83 -1.09 6.98 -2.31
CA VAL A 83 -1.37 5.56 -2.06
C VAL A 83 -1.43 5.29 -0.56
N VAL A 84 -2.42 4.52 -0.14
CA VAL A 84 -2.48 3.95 1.21
C VAL A 84 -2.25 2.44 1.11
N TRP A 85 -1.26 1.95 1.85
CA TRP A 85 -0.89 0.55 1.91
C TRP A 85 -1.31 -0.05 3.24
N VAL A 86 -2.20 -1.04 3.23
CA VAL A 86 -2.72 -1.67 4.45
C VAL A 86 -2.51 -3.16 4.41
N SER A 87 -1.71 -3.70 5.31
CA SER A 87 -1.46 -5.14 5.38
C SER A 87 -1.79 -5.72 6.75
N ALA A 88 -2.40 -6.89 6.78
CA ALA A 88 -2.31 -7.74 7.97
C ALA A 88 -0.85 -8.20 8.13
N VAL A 89 -0.42 -8.40 9.39
CA VAL A 89 0.95 -8.84 9.71
C VAL A 89 1.01 -10.35 9.78
N TYR A 90 1.84 -10.94 8.94
CA TYR A 90 2.15 -12.36 8.93
C TYR A 90 3.64 -12.56 9.23
N TRP A 91 3.97 -13.07 10.42
CA TRP A 91 5.35 -13.32 10.84
C TRP A 91 6.29 -12.11 10.65
N SER A 92 5.87 -10.95 11.15
CA SER A 92 6.64 -9.69 11.05
C SER A 92 6.76 -9.14 9.62
N ASP A 93 5.99 -9.65 8.67
CA ASP A 93 5.99 -9.19 7.28
C ASP A 93 4.54 -8.97 6.80
N MET A 94 4.39 -8.46 5.58
CA MET A 94 3.11 -8.38 4.88
C MET A 94 2.56 -9.78 4.56
N THR A 95 1.28 -9.87 4.22
CA THR A 95 0.68 -11.15 3.79
C THR A 95 1.32 -11.67 2.52
N GLU A 96 1.22 -12.98 2.26
CA GLU A 96 1.75 -13.63 1.07
C GLU A 96 1.19 -13.04 -0.22
N CYS A 97 -0.10 -12.71 -0.25
CA CYS A 97 -0.77 -12.10 -1.38
C CYS A 97 -0.23 -10.69 -1.65
N PHE A 98 -0.05 -9.90 -0.60
CA PHE A 98 0.57 -8.58 -0.71
C PHE A 98 2.00 -8.70 -1.22
N LYS A 99 2.78 -9.64 -0.68
CA LYS A 99 4.17 -9.86 -1.07
C LYS A 99 4.29 -10.28 -2.54
N ALA A 100 3.41 -11.14 -3.02
CA ALA A 100 3.38 -11.56 -4.44
C ALA A 100 3.17 -10.36 -5.38
N PHE A 101 2.21 -9.48 -5.04
CA PHE A 101 1.99 -8.23 -5.75
C PHE A 101 3.21 -7.30 -5.67
N PHE A 102 3.70 -7.07 -4.47
CA PHE A 102 4.75 -6.11 -4.16
C PHE A 102 6.10 -6.42 -4.83
N ASP A 103 6.48 -7.70 -4.86
CA ASP A 103 7.71 -8.13 -5.54
C ASP A 103 7.66 -7.87 -7.04
N ARG A 104 6.51 -8.06 -7.66
CA ARG A 104 6.31 -7.78 -9.08
C ARG A 104 6.25 -6.28 -9.35
N LEU A 105 5.57 -5.52 -8.48
CA LEU A 105 5.50 -4.05 -8.57
C LEU A 105 6.90 -3.45 -8.56
N ARG A 106 7.71 -3.81 -7.56
CA ARG A 106 9.09 -3.34 -7.46
C ARG A 106 9.91 -3.68 -8.71
N ARG A 107 9.72 -4.87 -9.29
CA ARG A 107 10.45 -5.28 -10.49
C ARG A 107 10.05 -4.49 -11.73
N CYS A 108 8.78 -4.18 -11.87
CA CYS A 108 8.27 -3.43 -13.03
C CYS A 108 8.57 -1.93 -12.91
N ASP A 109 8.50 -1.36 -11.72
CA ASP A 109 8.66 0.07 -11.52
C ASP A 109 10.13 0.49 -11.33
N ALA A 110 10.82 -0.09 -10.34
CA ALA A 110 12.16 0.37 -9.93
C ALA A 110 13.27 0.08 -10.97
N THR A 111 13.05 -0.83 -11.90
CA THR A 111 14.06 -1.20 -12.91
C THR A 111 13.80 -0.59 -14.27
N HIS A 112 12.71 0.14 -14.46
CA HIS A 112 12.34 0.69 -15.74
C HIS A 112 12.07 2.20 -15.69
N ASN A 113 10.92 2.61 -15.16
CA ASN A 113 10.46 4.00 -15.29
C ASN A 113 10.51 4.82 -14.01
N HIS A 114 10.61 4.19 -12.85
CA HIS A 114 10.36 4.85 -11.56
C HIS A 114 9.08 5.70 -11.59
N SER A 115 8.01 5.16 -12.19
CA SER A 115 6.76 5.89 -12.39
C SER A 115 6.04 6.21 -11.07
N LEU A 116 6.45 5.54 -9.99
CA LEU A 116 5.95 5.78 -8.64
C LEU A 116 6.85 6.72 -7.81
N ALA A 117 7.95 7.22 -8.41
CA ALA A 117 8.85 8.13 -7.72
C ALA A 117 8.10 9.38 -7.23
N ASP A 118 8.51 9.83 -6.04
CA ASP A 118 7.95 10.98 -5.32
C ASP A 118 6.48 10.87 -4.89
N LYS A 119 5.76 9.79 -5.27
CA LYS A 119 4.43 9.56 -4.71
C LYS A 119 4.51 9.42 -3.20
N ARG A 120 3.70 10.20 -2.51
CA ARG A 120 3.55 10.08 -1.06
C ARG A 120 2.64 8.91 -0.73
N CYS A 121 2.90 8.25 0.37
CA CYS A 121 2.07 7.13 0.79
C CYS A 121 1.93 7.04 2.31
N VAL A 122 0.82 6.45 2.75
CA VAL A 122 0.58 6.07 4.14
C VAL A 122 0.72 4.56 4.25
N LEU A 123 1.42 4.10 5.27
CA LEU A 123 1.65 2.68 5.56
C LEU A 123 0.90 2.27 6.82
N ILE A 124 0.13 1.20 6.74
CA ILE A 124 -0.63 0.66 7.88
C ILE A 124 -0.36 -0.83 7.98
N ALA A 125 0.11 -1.28 9.15
CA ALA A 125 0.32 -2.68 9.45
C ALA A 125 -0.57 -3.09 10.63
N CYS A 126 -1.37 -4.15 10.45
CA CYS A 126 -2.39 -4.57 11.40
C CYS A 126 -2.10 -5.94 11.99
N ALA A 127 -1.90 -6.04 13.30
CA ALA A 127 -1.69 -7.31 14.01
C ALA A 127 -2.79 -7.58 15.04
N GLY A 128 -3.62 -8.57 14.79
CA GLY A 128 -4.73 -8.94 15.68
C GLY A 128 -4.35 -9.74 16.93
N GLY A 129 -3.18 -10.37 16.95
CA GLY A 129 -2.71 -11.23 18.04
C GLY A 129 -1.93 -10.44 19.10
N THR A 130 -0.64 -10.74 19.24
CA THR A 130 0.26 -10.11 20.24
C THR A 130 0.65 -8.67 19.91
N GLY A 131 0.39 -8.21 18.70
CA GLY A 131 0.84 -6.91 18.18
C GLY A 131 2.31 -6.90 17.72
N ARG A 132 3.06 -7.98 17.95
CA ARG A 132 4.45 -8.09 17.50
C ARG A 132 4.51 -8.13 15.98
N GLY A 133 5.62 -7.61 15.45
CA GLY A 133 5.89 -7.62 14.00
C GLY A 133 5.27 -6.48 13.20
N THR A 134 4.47 -5.60 13.82
CA THR A 134 3.89 -4.45 13.10
C THR A 134 4.95 -3.47 12.61
N LEU A 135 5.96 -3.18 13.43
CA LEU A 135 7.03 -2.24 13.07
C LEU A 135 7.95 -2.84 12.02
N GLU A 136 8.25 -4.13 12.13
CA GLU A 136 9.04 -4.85 11.14
C GLU A 136 8.31 -4.88 9.78
N CYS A 137 7.02 -5.17 9.77
CA CYS A 137 6.19 -5.14 8.57
C CYS A 137 6.20 -3.74 7.92
N LEU A 138 6.00 -2.68 8.70
CA LEU A 138 6.10 -1.30 8.21
C LEU A 138 7.49 -1.01 7.62
N THR A 139 8.54 -1.46 8.27
CA THR A 139 9.92 -1.30 7.79
C THR A 139 10.14 -2.03 6.46
N GLN A 140 9.62 -3.26 6.30
CA GLN A 140 9.74 -4.02 5.05
C GLN A 140 8.95 -3.35 3.91
N LEU A 141 7.73 -2.88 4.18
CA LEU A 141 6.95 -2.09 3.22
C LEU A 141 7.73 -0.85 2.77
N GLU A 142 8.19 -0.04 3.71
CA GLU A 142 8.90 1.19 3.42
C GLU A 142 10.18 0.95 2.61
N ARG A 143 10.99 -0.04 2.97
CA ARG A 143 12.21 -0.39 2.22
C ARG A 143 11.92 -0.68 0.75
N GLY A 144 10.88 -1.48 0.48
CA GLY A 144 10.49 -1.79 -0.90
C GLY A 144 9.97 -0.57 -1.65
N LEU A 145 9.17 0.28 -1.00
CA LEU A 145 8.64 1.51 -1.58
C LEU A 145 9.74 2.54 -1.86
N THR A 146 10.72 2.65 -0.98
CA THR A 146 11.89 3.51 -1.19
C THR A 146 12.69 3.10 -2.42
N HIS A 147 12.79 1.80 -2.72
CA HIS A 147 13.41 1.32 -3.96
C HIS A 147 12.67 1.77 -5.23
N MET A 148 11.38 2.07 -5.13
CA MET A 148 10.56 2.62 -6.22
C MET A 148 10.50 4.15 -6.19
N GLY A 149 11.25 4.79 -5.30
CA GLY A 149 11.28 6.24 -5.14
C GLY A 149 10.05 6.82 -4.43
N MET A 150 9.14 5.97 -3.92
CA MET A 150 8.02 6.44 -3.12
C MET A 150 8.47 6.93 -1.74
N ARG A 151 7.71 7.83 -1.14
CA ARG A 151 8.03 8.41 0.17
C ARG A 151 6.91 8.19 1.16
N ALA A 152 7.18 7.44 2.21
CA ALA A 152 6.21 7.28 3.29
C ALA A 152 5.99 8.61 4.03
N TYR A 153 4.75 9.08 4.02
CA TYR A 153 4.30 10.24 4.78
C TYR A 153 4.02 9.85 6.23
N ASP A 154 3.34 8.72 6.41
CA ASP A 154 3.02 8.22 7.74
C ASP A 154 3.15 6.69 7.83
N ARG A 155 3.38 6.18 9.05
CA ARG A 155 3.58 4.77 9.37
C ARG A 155 2.80 4.44 10.62
N ILE A 156 1.68 3.73 10.47
CA ILE A 156 0.70 3.55 11.52
C ILE A 156 0.59 2.08 11.92
N PRO A 157 1.13 1.68 13.07
CA PRO A 157 0.94 0.34 13.61
C PRO A 157 -0.44 0.23 14.28
N VAL A 158 -1.23 -0.75 13.84
CA VAL A 158 -2.55 -1.05 14.38
C VAL A 158 -2.50 -2.40 15.08
N VAL A 159 -2.79 -2.43 16.36
CA VAL A 159 -2.81 -3.65 17.14
C VAL A 159 -4.14 -3.80 17.89
N ARG A 160 -4.43 -5.00 18.35
CA ARG A 160 -5.66 -5.27 19.10
C ARG A 160 -5.82 -4.34 20.31
N TYR A 161 -4.70 -3.98 20.95
CA TYR A 161 -4.70 -3.21 22.20
C TYR A 161 -4.82 -1.71 22.01
N ASN A 162 -4.56 -1.18 20.81
CA ASN A 162 -4.70 0.24 20.53
C ASN A 162 -5.92 0.58 19.67
N ARG A 163 -6.73 -0.43 19.29
CA ARG A 163 -7.82 -0.29 18.32
C ARG A 163 -8.79 0.85 18.65
N ASP A 164 -9.08 1.04 19.94
CA ASP A 164 -10.14 1.95 20.38
C ASP A 164 -9.80 3.42 20.11
N TYR A 165 -8.50 3.78 20.14
CA TYR A 165 -8.04 5.12 19.82
C TYR A 165 -7.42 5.25 18.43
N ILE A 166 -6.79 4.17 17.90
CA ILE A 166 -6.11 4.25 16.61
C ILE A 166 -7.10 4.23 15.43
N LEU A 167 -8.23 3.53 15.54
CA LEU A 167 -9.22 3.51 14.46
C LEU A 167 -9.82 4.91 14.21
N PRO A 168 -10.30 5.66 15.21
CA PRO A 168 -10.67 7.06 15.00
C PRO A 168 -9.52 7.94 14.49
N ALA A 169 -8.30 7.71 14.97
CA ALA A 169 -7.11 8.45 14.50
C ALA A 169 -6.82 8.18 13.02
N LEU A 170 -7.07 6.98 12.51
CA LEU A 170 -6.92 6.66 11.09
C LEU A 170 -7.89 7.45 10.20
N TYR A 171 -9.11 7.69 10.68
CA TYR A 171 -10.05 8.55 9.97
C TYR A 171 -9.51 9.99 9.84
N GLU A 172 -9.01 10.57 10.92
CA GLU A 172 -8.39 11.90 10.89
C GLU A 172 -7.08 11.91 10.08
N ALA A 173 -6.30 10.83 10.11
CA ALA A 173 -5.12 10.69 9.25
C ALA A 173 -5.49 10.71 7.76
N GLY A 174 -6.62 10.10 7.39
CA GLY A 174 -7.14 10.16 6.02
C GLY A 174 -7.47 11.58 5.58
N LYS A 175 -8.16 12.35 6.41
CA LYS A 175 -8.47 13.77 6.15
C LYS A 175 -7.20 14.61 6.02
N THR A 176 -6.28 14.46 6.96
CA THR A 176 -5.00 15.17 6.95
C THR A 176 -4.17 14.82 5.71
N TYR A 177 -4.16 13.55 5.31
CA TYR A 177 -3.46 13.14 4.11
C TYR A 177 -4.07 13.75 2.85
N ALA A 178 -5.40 13.83 2.75
CA ALA A 178 -6.09 14.53 1.66
C ALA A 178 -5.68 16.01 1.58
N GLU A 179 -5.67 16.72 2.69
CA GLU A 179 -5.23 18.12 2.77
C GLU A 179 -3.78 18.29 2.28
N ARG A 180 -2.89 17.36 2.65
CA ARG A 180 -1.49 17.39 2.21
C ARG A 180 -1.32 17.12 0.73
N LEU A 181 -2.15 16.26 0.14
CA LEU A 181 -2.16 16.02 -1.31
C LEU A 181 -2.57 17.27 -2.09
N GLU A 182 -3.45 18.11 -1.55
CA GLU A 182 -3.87 19.38 -2.18
C GLU A 182 -2.83 20.50 -1.95
N ASN A 183 -2.37 20.68 -0.73
CA ASN A 183 -1.58 21.85 -0.30
C ASN A 183 -0.07 21.60 -0.30
N GLY A 184 0.37 20.39 -0.62
CA GLY A 184 1.76 19.97 -0.56
C GLY A 184 2.19 19.48 0.81
N PHE A 185 3.23 18.67 0.79
CA PHE A 185 3.87 18.10 1.98
C PHE A 185 5.01 19.01 2.41
N ASN A 186 4.70 20.07 3.14
CA ASN A 186 5.73 20.90 3.76
C ASN A 186 6.41 20.10 4.88
N MET A 187 7.45 19.38 4.51
CA MET A 187 8.34 18.75 5.49
C MET A 187 9.42 19.76 5.83
N TYR A 188 9.31 20.38 6.98
CA TYR A 188 10.40 21.15 7.56
C TYR A 188 11.49 20.17 8.04
N TYR A 189 12.39 19.81 7.15
CA TYR A 189 13.71 19.22 7.45
C TYR A 189 14.66 19.49 6.26
#